data_e178b3cdf5df9b366f961aeb8350299e
#
_entry.id   e178b3cdf5df9b366f961aeb8350299e
#
_cell.length_a   1.000
_cell.length_b   1.000
_cell.length_c   1.000
_cell.angle_alpha   90.00
_cell.angle_beta   90.00
_cell.angle_gamma   90.00
#
_symmetry.space_group_name_H-M   'P 1'
#
loop_
_entity.id
_entity.type
_entity.pdbx_description
1 polymer ?
#
loop_
_entity_poly.entity_id
_entity_poly.type
_entity_poly.pdbx_seq_one_letter_code
_entity_poly.pdbx_strand_id
1 'polypeptide(L)'
;RNAMVKLNDGISGEGNAVVDLKGLPDTKTTDFSTLLEERLRSMLFESSAVTFDSFGKSLGEMGGIAEERIEGSDFCSPSVQMRVSPLGEVEILSTHDQLLGGPSGQSFLGSQFPADPQYGPLIAREARKIGERLADYGALGRFAVDFVVVRNEQGEWESYAIEINLRIGGTTHPFEILQFLTDGSYVDEEGLFRAPSGKAKYYVASDHLESTLYRAFTPTDLFDILIGHGLHFDQARQTGVLVHMLATTGENGRFGVVAVGDSPAESQELYQTVQDVIKKEAEEAIRPRNSRELV
;
A
#
# COMPACT_ATOMS: atom_id res chain seq x y z
N ARG A 1 0.68 26.15 -0.95
CA ARG A 1 0.97 24.98 -1.79
C ARG A 1 2.14 24.22 -1.19
N ASN A 2 2.12 22.90 -1.32
CA ASN A 2 3.23 22.02 -1.00
C ASN A 2 3.79 21.42 -2.28
N ALA A 3 5.10 21.15 -2.29
CA ALA A 3 5.74 20.39 -3.36
C ALA A 3 6.21 19.04 -2.81
N MET A 4 6.22 18.04 -3.69
CA MET A 4 6.85 16.76 -3.47
C MET A 4 8.13 16.69 -4.28
N VAL A 5 9.24 16.31 -3.65
CA VAL A 5 10.50 16.02 -4.34
C VAL A 5 10.75 14.53 -4.22
N LYS A 6 10.95 13.85 -5.35
CA LYS A 6 11.15 12.40 -5.40
C LYS A 6 12.49 12.09 -6.07
N LEU A 7 13.26 11.18 -5.47
CA LEU A 7 14.45 10.61 -6.11
C LEU A 7 14.02 9.61 -7.19
N ASN A 8 14.82 9.47 -8.26
CA ASN A 8 14.54 8.50 -9.32
C ASN A 8 14.53 7.03 -8.82
N ASP A 9 15.32 6.73 -7.79
CA ASP A 9 15.49 5.37 -7.25
C ASP A 9 14.89 5.22 -5.84
N GLY A 10 13.72 5.82 -5.58
CA GLY A 10 12.97 5.65 -4.33
C GLY A 10 12.20 4.33 -4.27
N ILE A 11 12.06 3.73 -3.07
CA ILE A 11 11.25 2.52 -2.83
C ILE A 11 10.33 2.79 -1.64
N SER A 12 9.03 2.45 -1.78
CA SER A 12 8.04 2.52 -0.69
C SER A 12 7.94 3.87 0.01
N GLY A 13 8.13 4.98 -0.73
CA GLY A 13 8.14 6.33 -0.18
C GLY A 13 9.50 6.79 0.36
N GLU A 14 10.47 5.89 0.59
CA GLU A 14 11.85 6.27 0.89
C GLU A 14 12.46 6.96 -0.35
N GLY A 15 12.94 8.17 -0.18
CA GLY A 15 13.38 9.00 -1.31
C GLY A 15 12.38 10.10 -1.68
N ASN A 16 11.27 10.21 -0.94
CA ASN A 16 10.33 11.33 -1.04
C ASN A 16 10.61 12.37 0.04
N ALA A 17 10.44 13.64 -0.33
CA ALA A 17 10.50 14.77 0.58
C ALA A 17 9.38 15.75 0.30
N VAL A 18 8.75 16.27 1.35
CA VAL A 18 7.70 17.30 1.25
C VAL A 18 8.28 18.66 1.59
N VAL A 19 8.03 19.63 0.71
CA VAL A 19 8.45 21.04 0.88
C VAL A 19 7.21 21.89 1.08
N ASP A 20 7.16 22.64 2.19
CA ASP A 20 6.12 23.65 2.40
C ASP A 20 6.51 24.96 1.70
N LEU A 21 5.82 25.28 0.64
CA LEU A 21 6.01 26.52 -0.15
C LEU A 21 4.99 27.61 0.20
N LYS A 22 4.18 27.43 1.28
CA LYS A 22 3.19 28.44 1.69
C LYS A 22 3.86 29.74 2.10
N GLY A 23 3.33 30.83 1.61
CA GLY A 23 3.82 32.18 1.95
C GLY A 23 5.13 32.60 1.29
N LEU A 24 5.66 31.82 0.36
CA LEU A 24 6.80 32.30 -0.46
C LEU A 24 6.33 33.50 -1.31
N PRO A 25 7.16 34.55 -1.40
CA PRO A 25 6.88 35.69 -2.28
C PRO A 25 7.00 35.30 -3.75
N ASP A 26 6.61 36.23 -4.64
CA ASP A 26 6.84 36.08 -6.08
C ASP A 26 8.34 35.84 -6.35
N THR A 27 8.66 34.97 -7.31
CA THR A 27 10.02 34.60 -7.75
C THR A 27 10.89 35.79 -8.18
N LYS A 28 10.28 36.95 -8.43
CA LYS A 28 10.94 38.20 -8.81
C LYS A 28 11.47 39.02 -7.62
N THR A 29 11.17 38.62 -6.39
CA THR A 29 11.66 39.32 -5.22
C THR A 29 13.09 38.89 -4.84
N THR A 30 13.87 39.85 -4.31
CA THR A 30 15.28 39.62 -3.95
C THR A 30 15.47 38.55 -2.88
N ASP A 31 14.45 38.32 -2.05
CA ASP A 31 14.51 37.40 -0.90
C ASP A 31 14.03 35.97 -1.24
N PHE A 32 13.48 35.76 -2.46
CA PHE A 32 12.90 34.47 -2.86
C PHE A 32 13.88 33.31 -2.70
N SER A 33 15.11 33.45 -3.19
CA SER A 33 16.10 32.37 -3.16
C SER A 33 16.49 31.98 -1.74
N THR A 34 16.64 32.97 -0.85
CA THR A 34 17.00 32.73 0.56
C THR A 34 15.86 32.01 1.27
N LEU A 35 14.63 32.48 1.10
CA LEU A 35 13.45 31.85 1.70
C LEU A 35 13.18 30.45 1.15
N LEU A 36 13.39 30.25 -0.16
CA LEU A 36 13.29 28.93 -0.76
C LEU A 36 14.32 27.96 -0.17
N GLU A 37 15.59 28.40 -0.03
CA GLU A 37 16.63 27.57 0.59
C GLU A 37 16.27 27.19 2.02
N GLU A 38 15.73 28.10 2.82
CA GLU A 38 15.24 27.80 4.17
C GLU A 38 14.13 26.72 4.15
N ARG A 39 13.17 26.83 3.22
CA ARG A 39 12.12 25.83 3.04
C ARG A 39 12.66 24.48 2.62
N LEU A 40 13.63 24.45 1.70
CA LEU A 40 14.27 23.20 1.26
C LEU A 40 15.05 22.54 2.41
N ARG A 41 15.76 23.32 3.26
CA ARG A 41 16.44 22.78 4.43
C ARG A 41 15.50 22.23 5.51
N SER A 42 14.23 22.68 5.51
CA SER A 42 13.20 22.22 6.41
C SER A 42 12.25 21.16 5.80
N MET A 43 12.67 20.51 4.70
CA MET A 43 11.91 19.42 4.08
C MET A 43 11.59 18.32 5.10
N LEU A 44 10.38 17.77 4.99
CA LEU A 44 9.97 16.60 5.75
C LEU A 44 10.33 15.34 4.96
N PHE A 45 11.21 14.51 5.52
CA PHE A 45 11.63 13.23 4.96
C PHE A 45 10.83 12.08 5.58
N GLU A 46 10.65 10.98 4.82
CA GLU A 46 9.98 9.79 5.32
C GLU A 46 10.81 9.05 6.38
N SER A 47 12.11 8.98 6.19
CA SER A 47 13.04 8.37 7.15
C SER A 47 13.74 9.42 8.00
N SER A 48 13.76 9.22 9.32
CA SER A 48 14.51 10.06 10.26
C SER A 48 16.04 9.98 10.09
N ALA A 49 16.54 8.98 9.35
CA ALA A 49 17.94 8.84 9.01
C ALA A 49 18.37 9.73 7.83
N VAL A 50 17.41 10.27 7.06
CA VAL A 50 17.68 11.13 5.90
C VAL A 50 17.78 12.58 6.36
N THR A 51 18.84 13.26 5.92
CA THR A 51 19.09 14.68 6.15
C THR A 51 19.01 15.45 4.83
N PHE A 52 18.86 16.78 4.90
CA PHE A 52 18.89 17.63 3.71
C PHE A 52 20.16 17.39 2.86
N ASP A 53 21.33 17.30 3.51
CA ASP A 53 22.61 17.12 2.79
C ASP A 53 22.71 15.73 2.14
N SER A 54 22.29 14.67 2.84
CA SER A 54 22.29 13.31 2.27
C SER A 54 21.28 13.19 1.12
N PHE A 55 20.10 13.77 1.27
CA PHE A 55 19.07 13.79 0.21
C PHE A 55 19.53 14.60 -1.01
N GLY A 56 20.10 15.80 -0.78
CA GLY A 56 20.63 16.64 -1.84
C GLY A 56 21.77 15.98 -2.63
N LYS A 57 22.65 15.23 -1.93
CA LYS A 57 23.69 14.43 -2.58
C LYS A 57 23.06 13.35 -3.47
N SER A 58 22.11 12.57 -2.95
CA SER A 58 21.40 11.52 -3.72
C SER A 58 20.68 12.12 -4.93
N LEU A 59 20.01 13.27 -4.75
CA LEU A 59 19.32 13.96 -5.85
C LEU A 59 20.31 14.41 -6.94
N GLY A 60 21.51 14.87 -6.56
CA GLY A 60 22.56 15.25 -7.50
C GLY A 60 23.17 14.06 -8.27
N GLU A 61 23.25 12.89 -7.64
CA GLU A 61 23.83 11.66 -8.23
C GLU A 61 22.82 10.89 -9.09
N MET A 62 21.59 10.73 -8.61
CA MET A 62 20.58 9.87 -9.24
C MET A 62 19.52 10.66 -10.03
N GLY A 63 19.44 11.96 -9.80
CA GLY A 63 18.34 12.79 -10.31
C GLY A 63 17.05 12.58 -9.54
N GLY A 64 16.03 13.30 -9.95
CA GLY A 64 14.70 13.23 -9.35
C GLY A 64 13.74 14.20 -10.02
N ILE A 65 12.54 14.29 -9.49
CA ILE A 65 11.50 15.20 -9.94
C ILE A 65 10.98 16.05 -8.78
N ALA A 66 10.52 17.24 -9.09
CA ALA A 66 9.73 18.07 -8.19
C ALA A 66 8.35 18.27 -8.81
N GLU A 67 7.32 17.94 -8.06
CA GLU A 67 5.93 18.01 -8.52
C GLU A 67 5.06 18.74 -7.51
N GLU A 68 3.93 19.28 -7.95
CA GLU A 68 2.94 19.83 -7.05
C GLU A 68 2.32 18.70 -6.22
N ARG A 69 2.29 18.85 -4.90
CA ARG A 69 1.56 17.93 -4.05
C ARG A 69 0.06 18.14 -4.26
N ILE A 70 -0.60 17.11 -4.75
CA ILE A 70 -2.06 17.14 -4.93
C ILE A 70 -2.71 17.21 -3.56
N GLU A 71 -3.58 18.18 -3.37
CA GLU A 71 -4.37 18.40 -2.16
C GLU A 71 -5.84 18.55 -2.56
N GLY A 72 -6.74 18.00 -1.77
CA GLY A 72 -8.19 18.08 -2.01
C GLY A 72 -8.97 17.43 -0.89
N SER A 73 -10.30 17.51 -0.95
CA SER A 73 -11.16 16.74 -0.07
C SER A 73 -11.18 15.27 -0.50
N ASP A 74 -11.50 14.39 0.44
CA ASP A 74 -11.63 12.94 0.19
C ASP A 74 -10.38 12.34 -0.50
N PHE A 75 -9.18 12.76 -0.07
CA PHE A 75 -7.91 12.31 -0.62
C PHE A 75 -7.73 10.80 -0.42
N CYS A 76 -7.51 10.05 -1.53
CA CYS A 76 -7.16 8.64 -1.53
C CYS A 76 -5.94 8.40 -2.43
N SER A 77 -5.22 7.31 -2.16
CA SER A 77 -4.02 6.90 -2.90
C SER A 77 -4.20 5.49 -3.47
N PRO A 78 -5.02 5.32 -4.51
CA PRO A 78 -5.20 4.00 -5.12
C PRO A 78 -4.06 3.62 -6.06
N SER A 79 -3.97 2.32 -6.34
CA SER A 79 -3.04 1.70 -7.29
C SER A 79 -3.78 0.77 -8.24
N VAL A 80 -3.34 0.72 -9.50
CA VAL A 80 -3.85 -0.21 -10.51
C VAL A 80 -2.75 -1.18 -10.89
N GLN A 81 -3.02 -2.49 -10.70
CA GLN A 81 -2.14 -3.56 -11.15
C GLN A 81 -2.48 -3.94 -12.58
N MET A 82 -1.46 -4.08 -13.41
CA MET A 82 -1.58 -4.32 -14.83
C MET A 82 -0.60 -5.38 -15.32
N ARG A 83 -0.88 -5.90 -16.51
CA ARG A 83 0.04 -6.75 -17.25
C ARG A 83 0.04 -6.42 -18.74
N VAL A 84 1.21 -6.39 -19.35
CA VAL A 84 1.35 -6.45 -20.81
C VAL A 84 1.76 -7.87 -21.19
N SER A 85 0.95 -8.51 -22.03
CA SER A 85 1.21 -9.85 -22.55
C SER A 85 2.32 -9.82 -23.60
N PRO A 86 2.95 -10.98 -23.93
CA PRO A 86 3.90 -11.05 -25.06
C PRO A 86 3.31 -10.67 -26.43
N LEU A 87 1.98 -10.61 -26.53
CA LEU A 87 1.28 -10.15 -27.74
C LEU A 87 1.01 -8.63 -27.74
N GLY A 88 1.46 -7.91 -26.69
CA GLY A 88 1.22 -6.47 -26.51
C GLY A 88 -0.17 -6.13 -25.97
N GLU A 89 -0.93 -7.12 -25.50
CA GLU A 89 -2.26 -6.89 -24.92
C GLU A 89 -2.13 -6.38 -23.48
N VAL A 90 -2.89 -5.35 -23.15
CA VAL A 90 -2.92 -4.72 -21.82
C VAL A 90 -4.10 -5.24 -21.03
N GLU A 91 -3.83 -5.82 -19.87
CA GLU A 91 -4.84 -6.30 -18.93
C GLU A 91 -4.81 -5.47 -17.64
N ILE A 92 -5.97 -5.05 -17.17
CA ILE A 92 -6.16 -4.56 -15.79
C ILE A 92 -6.37 -5.80 -14.91
N LEU A 93 -5.49 -6.02 -13.96
CA LEU A 93 -5.56 -7.19 -13.08
C LEU A 93 -6.36 -6.89 -11.82
N SER A 94 -6.17 -5.70 -11.25
CA SER A 94 -6.82 -5.30 -10.00
C SER A 94 -6.62 -3.81 -9.71
N THR A 95 -7.48 -3.27 -8.84
CA THR A 95 -7.32 -1.94 -8.24
C THR A 95 -7.27 -2.07 -6.73
N HIS A 96 -6.56 -1.20 -6.05
CA HIS A 96 -6.36 -1.23 -4.61
C HIS A 96 -6.37 0.17 -4.03
N ASP A 97 -6.86 0.34 -2.81
CA ASP A 97 -6.60 1.52 -2.00
C ASP A 97 -5.40 1.25 -1.10
N GLN A 98 -4.36 2.03 -1.23
CA GLN A 98 -3.15 1.88 -0.42
C GLN A 98 -3.42 2.41 1.00
N LEU A 99 -3.00 1.63 1.99
CA LEU A 99 -2.91 2.06 3.38
C LEU A 99 -1.53 2.67 3.58
N LEU A 100 -1.50 3.98 3.70
CA LEU A 100 -0.26 4.74 3.84
C LEU A 100 -0.08 5.20 5.28
N GLY A 101 1.17 5.31 5.70
CA GLY A 101 1.56 5.78 7.02
C GLY A 101 2.94 6.41 7.02
N GLY A 102 3.62 6.36 8.17
CA GLY A 102 4.92 7.00 8.36
C GLY A 102 4.83 8.52 8.59
N PRO A 103 5.98 9.20 8.81
CA PRO A 103 6.03 10.61 9.18
C PRO A 103 5.45 11.56 8.14
N SER A 104 5.60 11.27 6.85
CA SER A 104 5.05 12.08 5.76
C SER A 104 3.73 11.52 5.20
N GLY A 105 3.31 10.33 5.68
CA GLY A 105 2.14 9.63 5.17
C GLY A 105 2.36 8.98 3.80
N GLN A 106 3.61 8.63 3.44
CA GLN A 106 3.97 8.06 2.14
C GLN A 106 4.42 6.61 2.20
N SER A 107 4.69 6.08 3.41
CA SER A 107 5.10 4.68 3.57
C SER A 107 3.93 3.74 3.30
N PHE A 108 4.13 2.77 2.43
CA PHE A 108 3.16 1.71 2.18
C PHE A 108 3.09 0.76 3.38
N LEU A 109 1.91 0.64 3.98
CA LEU A 109 1.64 -0.25 5.12
C LEU A 109 0.75 -1.44 4.75
N GLY A 110 0.12 -1.39 3.59
CA GLY A 110 -0.81 -2.41 3.15
C GLY A 110 -1.81 -1.87 2.12
N SER A 111 -2.85 -2.63 1.87
CA SER A 111 -3.89 -2.25 0.91
C SER A 111 -5.25 -2.83 1.25
N GLN A 112 -6.29 -2.13 0.84
CA GLN A 112 -7.66 -2.63 0.74
C GLN A 112 -7.95 -2.98 -0.72
N PHE A 113 -8.70 -4.04 -0.94
CA PHE A 113 -9.05 -4.53 -2.26
C PHE A 113 -10.53 -4.88 -2.35
N PRO A 114 -11.15 -4.58 -3.49
CA PRO A 114 -10.69 -3.66 -4.54
C PRO A 114 -10.69 -2.19 -4.05
N ALA A 115 -10.16 -1.27 -4.86
CA ALA A 115 -10.34 0.16 -4.61
C ALA A 115 -11.82 0.52 -4.61
N ASP A 116 -12.18 1.64 -3.97
CA ASP A 116 -13.58 2.10 -3.91
C ASP A 116 -14.20 2.15 -5.32
N PRO A 117 -15.34 1.49 -5.54
CA PRO A 117 -16.00 1.43 -6.84
C PRO A 117 -16.44 2.80 -7.39
N GLN A 118 -16.48 3.84 -6.57
CA GLN A 118 -16.77 5.20 -7.03
C GLN A 118 -15.70 5.76 -7.97
N TYR A 119 -14.43 5.35 -7.81
CA TYR A 119 -13.32 5.78 -8.66
C TYR A 119 -12.49 4.61 -9.25
N GLY A 120 -12.70 3.39 -8.79
CA GLY A 120 -12.01 2.20 -9.31
C GLY A 120 -12.05 2.09 -10.84
N PRO A 121 -13.23 2.17 -11.48
CA PRO A 121 -13.35 2.17 -12.96
C PRO A 121 -12.69 3.39 -13.63
N LEU A 122 -12.67 4.55 -12.97
CA LEU A 122 -12.00 5.76 -13.48
C LEU A 122 -10.49 5.53 -13.57
N ILE A 123 -9.86 5.10 -12.47
CA ILE A 123 -8.40 4.87 -12.45
C ILE A 123 -7.99 3.72 -13.35
N ALA A 124 -8.79 2.65 -13.45
CA ALA A 124 -8.54 1.53 -14.36
C ALA A 124 -8.50 2.01 -15.82
N ARG A 125 -9.45 2.86 -16.23
CA ARG A 125 -9.48 3.46 -17.58
C ARG A 125 -8.27 4.35 -17.85
N GLU A 126 -7.86 5.18 -16.89
CA GLU A 126 -6.68 6.05 -17.05
C GLU A 126 -5.39 5.23 -17.08
N ALA A 127 -5.28 4.21 -16.21
CA ALA A 127 -4.14 3.30 -16.20
C ALA A 127 -4.00 2.52 -17.52
N ARG A 128 -5.11 2.10 -18.15
CA ARG A 128 -5.09 1.41 -19.45
C ARG A 128 -4.38 2.23 -20.52
N LYS A 129 -4.60 3.53 -20.58
CA LYS A 129 -3.92 4.44 -21.54
C LYS A 129 -2.40 4.44 -21.30
N ILE A 130 -1.97 4.41 -20.04
CA ILE A 130 -0.55 4.33 -19.68
C ILE A 130 0.01 2.97 -20.07
N GLY A 131 -0.72 1.88 -19.81
CA GLY A 131 -0.34 0.53 -20.18
C GLY A 131 -0.17 0.35 -21.69
N GLU A 132 -1.08 0.87 -22.48
CA GLU A 132 -1.01 0.86 -23.95
C GLU A 132 0.25 1.61 -24.43
N ARG A 133 0.54 2.76 -23.82
CA ARG A 133 1.76 3.51 -24.14
C ARG A 133 3.03 2.76 -23.77
N LEU A 134 3.05 2.08 -22.62
CA LEU A 134 4.18 1.26 -22.21
C LEU A 134 4.36 0.04 -23.11
N ALA A 135 3.27 -0.58 -23.57
CA ALA A 135 3.31 -1.68 -24.55
C ALA A 135 3.95 -1.24 -25.88
N ASP A 136 3.62 -0.02 -26.37
CA ASP A 136 4.25 0.58 -27.53
C ASP A 136 5.77 0.75 -27.38
N TYR A 137 6.26 0.96 -26.15
CA TYR A 137 7.69 1.00 -25.83
C TYR A 137 8.31 -0.37 -25.58
N GLY A 138 7.54 -1.45 -25.71
CA GLY A 138 8.03 -2.83 -25.55
C GLY A 138 8.07 -3.30 -24.10
N ALA A 139 7.38 -2.62 -23.17
CA ALA A 139 7.23 -3.12 -21.81
C ALA A 139 6.48 -4.47 -21.82
N LEU A 140 6.94 -5.43 -20.99
CA LEU A 140 6.33 -6.75 -20.85
C LEU A 140 6.22 -7.12 -19.36
N GLY A 141 5.17 -7.88 -19.04
CA GLY A 141 4.98 -8.41 -17.69
C GLY A 141 4.11 -7.55 -16.81
N ARG A 142 4.19 -7.78 -15.50
CA ARG A 142 3.37 -7.10 -14.48
C ARG A 142 4.01 -5.80 -14.02
N PHE A 143 3.18 -4.80 -13.82
CA PHE A 143 3.55 -3.51 -13.27
C PHE A 143 2.34 -2.87 -12.59
N ALA A 144 2.58 -1.77 -11.89
CA ALA A 144 1.53 -0.98 -11.26
C ALA A 144 1.63 0.49 -11.66
N VAL A 145 0.50 1.17 -11.61
CA VAL A 145 0.41 2.64 -11.70
C VAL A 145 -0.29 3.12 -10.44
N ASP A 146 0.40 3.98 -9.70
CA ASP A 146 -0.13 4.60 -8.50
C ASP A 146 -0.79 5.93 -8.83
N PHE A 147 -1.92 6.17 -8.19
CA PHE A 147 -2.73 7.36 -8.38
C PHE A 147 -2.94 8.12 -7.08
N VAL A 148 -3.23 9.39 -7.21
CA VAL A 148 -3.97 10.17 -6.22
C VAL A 148 -5.34 10.45 -6.81
N VAL A 149 -6.39 10.27 -6.01
CA VAL A 149 -7.74 10.72 -6.36
C VAL A 149 -8.25 11.68 -5.30
N VAL A 150 -8.89 12.72 -5.73
CA VAL A 150 -9.49 13.76 -4.87
C VAL A 150 -10.84 14.17 -5.42
N ARG A 151 -11.69 14.74 -4.59
CA ARG A 151 -12.90 15.41 -5.08
C ARG A 151 -12.60 16.86 -5.44
N ASN A 152 -13.05 17.26 -6.62
CA ASN A 152 -13.01 18.66 -7.07
C ASN A 152 -14.12 19.49 -6.38
N GLU A 153 -14.16 20.77 -6.69
CA GLU A 153 -15.18 21.70 -6.14
C GLU A 153 -16.62 21.33 -6.51
N GLN A 154 -16.81 20.58 -7.58
CA GLN A 154 -18.10 20.07 -8.04
C GLN A 154 -18.50 18.74 -7.36
N GLY A 155 -17.61 18.17 -6.56
CA GLY A 155 -17.80 16.89 -5.88
C GLY A 155 -17.52 15.66 -6.77
N GLU A 156 -16.92 15.87 -7.96
CA GLU A 156 -16.55 14.80 -8.87
C GLU A 156 -15.13 14.28 -8.54
N TRP A 157 -14.88 13.01 -8.82
CA TRP A 157 -13.56 12.42 -8.64
C TRP A 157 -12.61 12.82 -9.77
N GLU A 158 -11.47 13.35 -9.41
CA GLU A 158 -10.33 13.60 -10.30
C GLU A 158 -9.19 12.65 -9.94
N SER A 159 -8.52 12.09 -10.95
CA SER A 159 -7.42 11.14 -10.80
C SER A 159 -6.13 11.67 -11.42
N TYR A 160 -5.04 11.48 -10.70
CA TYR A 160 -3.69 11.88 -11.08
C TYR A 160 -2.78 10.66 -10.98
N ALA A 161 -2.21 10.21 -12.10
CA ALA A 161 -1.17 9.19 -12.09
C ALA A 161 0.13 9.81 -11.56
N ILE A 162 0.67 9.24 -10.48
CA ILE A 162 1.81 9.83 -9.76
C ILE A 162 3.08 8.97 -9.81
N GLU A 163 2.96 7.67 -10.10
CA GLU A 163 4.11 6.77 -10.15
C GLU A 163 3.83 5.56 -11.04
N ILE A 164 4.83 5.13 -11.81
CA ILE A 164 4.81 3.89 -12.57
C ILE A 164 5.83 2.93 -11.95
N ASN A 165 5.34 1.82 -11.41
CA ASN A 165 6.14 0.78 -10.80
C ASN A 165 6.30 -0.40 -11.77
N LEU A 166 7.34 -0.42 -12.62
CA LEU A 166 7.59 -1.47 -13.61
C LEU A 166 8.11 -2.77 -12.98
N ARG A 167 7.46 -3.22 -11.94
CA ARG A 167 7.80 -4.40 -11.16
C ARG A 167 6.61 -4.97 -10.43
N ILE A 168 6.76 -6.18 -9.89
CA ILE A 168 5.84 -6.77 -8.91
C ILE A 168 5.91 -5.95 -7.61
N GLY A 169 4.77 -5.63 -7.03
CA GLY A 169 4.62 -4.82 -5.81
C GLY A 169 3.95 -5.56 -4.67
N GLY A 170 3.79 -4.88 -3.54
CA GLY A 170 3.18 -5.41 -2.31
C GLY A 170 1.71 -5.85 -2.46
N THR A 171 1.00 -5.31 -3.45
CA THR A 171 -0.40 -5.68 -3.74
C THR A 171 -0.54 -6.93 -4.62
N THR A 172 0.56 -7.39 -5.25
CA THR A 172 0.50 -8.49 -6.23
C THR A 172 0.18 -9.83 -5.56
N HIS A 173 0.94 -10.22 -4.52
CA HIS A 173 0.75 -11.54 -3.92
C HIS A 173 -0.57 -11.69 -3.13
N PRO A 174 -1.10 -10.67 -2.41
CA PRO A 174 -2.43 -10.79 -1.80
C PRO A 174 -3.54 -11.02 -2.84
N PHE A 175 -3.44 -10.34 -3.99
CA PHE A 175 -4.36 -10.55 -5.08
C PHE A 175 -4.24 -11.97 -5.68
N GLU A 176 -3.02 -12.46 -5.91
CA GLU A 176 -2.79 -13.82 -6.40
C GLU A 176 -3.26 -14.89 -5.41
N ILE A 177 -3.07 -14.67 -4.11
CA ILE A 177 -3.61 -15.54 -3.06
C ILE A 177 -5.15 -15.61 -3.16
N LEU A 178 -5.83 -14.45 -3.22
CA LEU A 178 -7.29 -14.43 -3.36
C LEU A 178 -7.73 -15.15 -4.62
N GLN A 179 -7.12 -14.85 -5.77
CA GLN A 179 -7.45 -15.48 -7.05
C GLN A 179 -7.27 -17.01 -7.01
N PHE A 180 -6.15 -17.48 -6.46
CA PHE A 180 -5.85 -18.91 -6.35
C PHE A 180 -6.83 -19.63 -5.42
N LEU A 181 -7.21 -19.02 -4.29
CA LEU A 181 -8.07 -19.67 -3.30
C LEU A 181 -9.56 -19.64 -3.67
N THR A 182 -9.96 -18.70 -4.50
CA THR A 182 -11.38 -18.50 -4.84
C THR A 182 -11.70 -18.85 -6.29
N ASP A 183 -10.68 -19.01 -7.16
CA ASP A 183 -10.82 -19.16 -8.61
C ASP A 183 -11.63 -18.00 -9.23
N GLY A 184 -11.56 -16.83 -8.63
CA GLY A 184 -12.28 -15.64 -9.04
C GLY A 184 -11.48 -14.73 -9.98
N SER A 185 -12.14 -13.69 -10.46
CA SER A 185 -11.55 -12.70 -11.36
C SER A 185 -12.00 -11.28 -11.03
N TYR A 186 -11.14 -10.32 -11.34
CA TYR A 186 -11.47 -8.90 -11.24
C TYR A 186 -12.17 -8.43 -12.51
N VAL A 187 -13.26 -7.69 -12.35
CA VAL A 187 -14.06 -7.09 -13.43
C VAL A 187 -13.84 -5.59 -13.39
N ASP A 188 -13.00 -5.09 -14.28
CA ASP A 188 -12.53 -3.68 -14.23
C ASP A 188 -13.64 -2.66 -14.52
N GLU A 189 -14.65 -3.01 -15.32
CA GLU A 189 -15.82 -2.17 -15.57
C GLU A 189 -16.69 -1.98 -14.32
N GLU A 190 -16.76 -3.01 -13.46
CA GLU A 190 -17.53 -2.97 -12.20
C GLU A 190 -16.69 -2.47 -11.02
N GLY A 191 -15.35 -2.53 -11.12
CA GLY A 191 -14.45 -2.29 -10.00
C GLY A 191 -14.55 -3.35 -8.90
N LEU A 192 -14.94 -4.59 -9.24
CA LEU A 192 -15.23 -5.66 -8.28
C LEU A 192 -14.52 -6.96 -8.65
N PHE A 193 -14.19 -7.73 -7.63
CA PHE A 193 -13.71 -9.11 -7.79
C PHE A 193 -14.86 -10.09 -7.49
N ARG A 194 -15.05 -11.06 -8.39
CA ARG A 194 -16.12 -12.06 -8.25
C ARG A 194 -15.55 -13.48 -8.23
N ALA A 195 -15.93 -14.24 -7.23
CA ALA A 195 -15.77 -15.69 -7.23
C ALA A 195 -16.71 -16.34 -8.27
N PRO A 196 -16.47 -17.59 -8.72
CA PRO A 196 -17.35 -18.31 -9.65
C PRO A 196 -18.81 -18.45 -9.16
N SER A 197 -19.02 -18.38 -7.85
CA SER A 197 -20.36 -18.33 -7.24
C SER A 197 -21.13 -17.03 -7.52
N GLY A 198 -20.50 -16.02 -8.12
CA GLY A 198 -21.03 -14.67 -8.31
C GLY A 198 -20.86 -13.75 -7.09
N LYS A 199 -20.41 -14.28 -5.94
CA LYS A 199 -20.14 -13.45 -4.75
C LYS A 199 -18.97 -12.52 -4.98
N ALA A 200 -19.11 -11.27 -4.57
CA ALA A 200 -17.98 -10.35 -4.49
C ALA A 200 -17.07 -10.74 -3.33
N LYS A 201 -15.75 -10.53 -3.51
CA LYS A 201 -14.73 -10.74 -2.49
C LYS A 201 -13.89 -9.50 -2.29
N TYR A 202 -13.51 -9.30 -1.05
CA TYR A 202 -12.75 -8.14 -0.57
C TYR A 202 -11.63 -8.63 0.32
N TYR A 203 -10.55 -7.86 0.42
CA TYR A 203 -9.57 -8.11 1.46
C TYR A 203 -8.95 -6.82 2.00
N VAL A 204 -8.41 -6.94 3.21
CA VAL A 204 -7.39 -6.04 3.74
C VAL A 204 -6.10 -6.84 3.88
N ALA A 205 -5.02 -6.33 3.33
CA ALA A 205 -3.71 -6.98 3.40
C ALA A 205 -2.65 -6.00 3.90
N SER A 206 -1.73 -6.52 4.70
CA SER A 206 -0.55 -5.78 5.17
C SER A 206 0.63 -6.73 5.28
N ASP A 207 1.81 -6.25 4.95
CA ASP A 207 3.09 -6.91 5.21
C ASP A 207 3.85 -6.27 6.39
N HIS A 208 3.14 -5.44 7.19
CA HIS A 208 3.69 -4.62 8.27
C HIS A 208 3.05 -4.92 9.64
N LEU A 209 2.63 -6.18 9.91
CA LEU A 209 2.35 -6.56 11.28
C LEU A 209 3.68 -6.77 11.99
N GLU A 210 4.10 -5.77 12.77
CA GLU A 210 5.43 -5.73 13.36
C GLU A 210 5.39 -5.41 14.86
N SER A 211 6.04 -6.24 15.65
CA SER A 211 6.31 -6.02 17.06
C SER A 211 7.50 -6.86 17.51
N THR A 212 8.33 -6.33 18.39
CA THR A 212 9.39 -7.14 19.02
C THR A 212 8.85 -8.35 19.77
N LEU A 213 7.60 -8.30 20.23
CA LEU A 213 6.91 -9.40 20.93
C LEU A 213 6.66 -10.59 19.99
N TYR A 214 6.44 -10.35 18.70
CA TYR A 214 6.13 -11.40 17.72
C TYR A 214 7.32 -12.30 17.42
N ARG A 215 8.55 -11.92 17.82
CA ARG A 215 9.74 -12.77 17.74
C ARG A 215 9.61 -14.07 18.56
N ALA A 216 8.67 -14.09 19.51
CA ALA A 216 8.39 -15.28 20.30
C ALA A 216 7.64 -16.38 19.51
N PHE A 217 7.05 -16.02 18.35
CA PHE A 217 6.26 -16.95 17.56
C PHE A 217 7.09 -17.67 16.50
N THR A 218 6.83 -18.96 16.38
CA THR A 218 7.18 -19.73 15.18
C THR A 218 6.04 -19.64 14.15
N PRO A 219 6.26 -20.02 12.89
CA PRO A 219 5.18 -20.14 11.91
C PRO A 219 4.03 -21.05 12.38
N THR A 220 4.34 -22.13 13.09
CA THR A 220 3.33 -23.06 13.63
C THR A 220 2.46 -22.39 14.68
N ASP A 221 3.06 -21.60 15.58
CA ASP A 221 2.30 -20.87 16.60
C ASP A 221 1.28 -19.92 15.97
N LEU A 222 1.65 -19.22 14.89
CA LEU A 222 0.73 -18.33 14.17
C LEU A 222 -0.45 -19.11 13.55
N PHE A 223 -0.21 -20.28 12.97
CA PHE A 223 -1.28 -21.14 12.45
C PHE A 223 -2.19 -21.65 13.58
N ASP A 224 -1.62 -22.11 14.69
CA ASP A 224 -2.40 -22.61 15.84
C ASP A 224 -3.26 -21.49 16.45
N ILE A 225 -2.74 -20.26 16.53
CA ILE A 225 -3.50 -19.10 17.00
C ILE A 225 -4.68 -18.84 16.06
N LEU A 226 -4.46 -18.78 14.75
CA LEU A 226 -5.54 -18.55 13.79
C LEU A 226 -6.61 -19.63 13.85
N ILE A 227 -6.22 -20.90 13.97
CA ILE A 227 -7.16 -22.03 14.09
C ILE A 227 -7.89 -21.96 15.42
N GLY A 228 -7.17 -21.75 16.52
CA GLY A 228 -7.74 -21.70 17.88
C GLY A 228 -8.79 -20.60 18.07
N HIS A 229 -8.62 -19.49 17.36
CA HIS A 229 -9.57 -18.36 17.36
C HIS A 229 -10.61 -18.41 16.22
N GLY A 230 -10.59 -19.46 15.37
CA GLY A 230 -11.52 -19.60 14.26
C GLY A 230 -11.35 -18.53 13.15
N LEU A 231 -10.15 -17.94 13.05
CA LEU A 231 -9.83 -16.88 12.10
C LEU A 231 -9.25 -17.40 10.78
N HIS A 232 -8.75 -18.65 10.74
CA HIS A 232 -8.13 -19.21 9.54
C HIS A 232 -9.08 -19.20 8.34
N PHE A 233 -8.52 -19.12 7.15
CA PHE A 233 -9.29 -19.11 5.91
C PHE A 233 -10.10 -20.41 5.75
N ASP A 234 -11.41 -20.27 5.61
CA ASP A 234 -12.35 -21.36 5.37
C ASP A 234 -12.62 -21.49 3.87
N GLN A 235 -12.20 -22.62 3.29
CA GLN A 235 -12.33 -22.86 1.85
C GLN A 235 -13.78 -22.93 1.38
N ALA A 236 -14.72 -23.38 2.23
CA ALA A 236 -16.13 -23.50 1.87
C ALA A 236 -16.83 -22.14 1.82
N ARG A 237 -16.49 -21.25 2.77
CA ARG A 237 -16.99 -19.88 2.81
C ARG A 237 -16.16 -18.92 1.94
N GLN A 238 -14.91 -19.31 1.68
CA GLN A 238 -13.91 -18.45 1.01
C GLN A 238 -13.69 -17.12 1.75
N THR A 239 -13.69 -17.17 3.09
CA THR A 239 -13.43 -16.03 3.98
C THR A 239 -12.51 -16.44 5.10
N GLY A 240 -11.81 -15.49 5.71
CA GLY A 240 -10.90 -15.70 6.83
C GLY A 240 -9.53 -15.11 6.57
N VAL A 241 -8.58 -15.45 7.42
CA VAL A 241 -7.25 -14.86 7.50
C VAL A 241 -6.17 -15.82 7.03
N LEU A 242 -5.23 -15.30 6.25
CA LEU A 242 -4.00 -15.98 5.85
C LEU A 242 -2.79 -15.17 6.34
N VAL A 243 -1.71 -15.86 6.64
CA VAL A 243 -0.43 -15.24 7.02
C VAL A 243 0.65 -15.57 6.00
N HIS A 244 1.57 -14.64 5.81
CA HIS A 244 2.68 -14.78 4.86
C HIS A 244 3.95 -14.10 5.38
N MET A 245 5.07 -14.19 4.67
CA MET A 245 6.37 -13.65 5.09
C MET A 245 6.85 -14.21 6.45
N LEU A 246 6.50 -15.44 6.76
CA LEU A 246 6.73 -16.03 8.09
C LEU A 246 8.21 -16.21 8.44
N ALA A 247 9.11 -16.23 7.45
CA ALA A 247 10.55 -16.33 7.68
C ALA A 247 11.13 -15.14 8.44
N THR A 248 10.52 -13.96 8.34
CA THR A 248 10.99 -12.72 8.99
C THR A 248 10.49 -12.56 10.43
N THR A 249 9.54 -13.40 10.86
CA THR A 249 8.92 -13.30 12.20
C THR A 249 9.96 -13.45 13.32
N GLY A 250 10.84 -14.46 13.25
CA GLY A 250 11.84 -14.70 14.27
C GLY A 250 12.94 -13.64 14.35
N GLU A 251 13.34 -13.06 13.22
CA GLU A 251 14.40 -12.05 13.16
C GLU A 251 13.89 -10.64 13.51
N ASN A 252 12.84 -10.24 12.83
CA ASN A 252 12.35 -8.86 12.86
C ASN A 252 11.07 -8.68 13.69
N GLY A 253 10.40 -9.77 14.03
CA GLY A 253 9.06 -9.71 14.65
C GLY A 253 8.01 -9.22 13.68
N ARG A 254 8.21 -9.46 12.37
CA ARG A 254 7.35 -8.96 11.30
C ARG A 254 6.84 -10.11 10.43
N PHE A 255 5.56 -10.03 10.08
CA PHE A 255 4.92 -10.94 9.12
C PHE A 255 3.77 -10.21 8.40
N GLY A 256 3.22 -10.84 7.37
CA GLY A 256 2.11 -10.29 6.61
C GLY A 256 0.81 -11.04 6.88
N VAL A 257 -0.29 -10.34 6.63
CA VAL A 257 -1.67 -10.85 6.79
C VAL A 257 -2.51 -10.47 5.58
N VAL A 258 -3.39 -11.38 5.17
CA VAL A 258 -4.48 -11.13 4.20
C VAL A 258 -5.78 -11.57 4.86
N ALA A 259 -6.68 -10.63 5.11
CA ALA A 259 -8.00 -10.88 5.71
C ALA A 259 -9.07 -10.77 4.63
N VAL A 260 -9.67 -11.90 4.24
CA VAL A 260 -10.64 -12.01 3.15
C VAL A 260 -12.06 -12.06 3.67
N GLY A 261 -12.95 -11.21 3.14
CA GLY A 261 -14.36 -11.14 3.50
C GLY A 261 -15.30 -11.05 2.29
N ASP A 262 -16.60 -11.17 2.53
CA ASP A 262 -17.67 -10.99 1.54
C ASP A 262 -18.12 -9.52 1.42
N SER A 263 -17.52 -8.63 2.23
CA SER A 263 -17.74 -7.19 2.19
C SER A 263 -16.48 -6.42 2.68
N PRO A 264 -16.34 -5.14 2.34
CA PRO A 264 -15.27 -4.29 2.89
C PRO A 264 -15.26 -4.25 4.43
N ALA A 265 -16.45 -4.19 5.04
CA ALA A 265 -16.60 -4.17 6.49
C ALA A 265 -16.13 -5.48 7.14
N GLU A 266 -16.50 -6.64 6.57
CA GLU A 266 -16.08 -7.96 7.08
C GLU A 266 -14.55 -8.14 6.97
N SER A 267 -13.94 -7.77 5.83
CA SER A 267 -12.50 -7.88 5.68
C SER A 267 -11.76 -6.96 6.65
N GLN A 268 -12.27 -5.76 6.91
CA GLN A 268 -11.70 -4.83 7.89
C GLN A 268 -11.86 -5.35 9.32
N GLU A 269 -13.00 -5.93 9.69
CA GLU A 269 -13.24 -6.53 11.00
C GLU A 269 -12.31 -7.72 11.25
N LEU A 270 -12.17 -8.61 10.27
CA LEU A 270 -11.23 -9.74 10.33
C LEU A 270 -9.79 -9.25 10.50
N TYR A 271 -9.39 -8.22 9.76
CA TYR A 271 -8.05 -7.64 9.86
C TYR A 271 -7.80 -7.05 11.25
N GLN A 272 -8.74 -6.30 11.81
CA GLN A 272 -8.61 -5.74 13.16
C GLN A 272 -8.58 -6.86 14.21
N THR A 273 -9.46 -7.84 14.08
CA THR A 273 -9.54 -8.96 15.01
C THR A 273 -8.24 -9.76 15.06
N VAL A 274 -7.62 -10.05 13.91
CA VAL A 274 -6.35 -10.79 13.90
C VAL A 274 -5.23 -10.01 14.55
N GLN A 275 -5.17 -8.70 14.37
CA GLN A 275 -4.18 -7.85 15.03
C GLN A 275 -4.32 -7.91 16.56
N ASP A 276 -5.55 -7.77 17.06
CA ASP A 276 -5.84 -7.78 18.48
C ASP A 276 -5.54 -9.16 19.10
N VAL A 277 -5.90 -10.24 18.41
CA VAL A 277 -5.62 -11.62 18.87
C VAL A 277 -4.12 -11.88 18.92
N ILE A 278 -3.38 -11.61 17.83
CA ILE A 278 -1.93 -11.86 17.77
C ILE A 278 -1.20 -11.04 18.83
N LYS A 279 -1.58 -9.78 19.04
CA LYS A 279 -1.01 -8.93 20.09
C LYS A 279 -1.24 -9.52 21.47
N LYS A 280 -2.47 -9.94 21.77
CA LYS A 280 -2.82 -10.54 23.05
C LYS A 280 -2.05 -11.83 23.32
N GLU A 281 -1.99 -12.74 22.36
CA GLU A 281 -1.23 -14.00 22.46
C GLU A 281 0.26 -13.74 22.67
N ALA A 282 0.84 -12.75 21.99
CA ALA A 282 2.24 -12.38 22.19
C ALA A 282 2.50 -11.82 23.59
N GLU A 283 1.62 -10.99 24.13
CA GLU A 283 1.70 -10.46 25.49
C GLU A 283 1.58 -11.58 26.53
N GLU A 284 0.74 -12.59 26.27
CA GLU A 284 0.57 -13.75 27.15
C GLU A 284 1.78 -14.69 27.10
N ALA A 285 2.36 -14.92 25.94
CA ALA A 285 3.52 -15.79 25.75
C ALA A 285 4.76 -15.32 26.52
N ILE A 286 4.94 -13.99 26.70
CA ILE A 286 6.09 -13.43 27.42
C ILE A 286 5.85 -13.18 28.93
N ARG A 287 4.61 -13.35 29.41
CA ARG A 287 4.33 -13.18 30.83
C ARG A 287 5.13 -14.24 31.65
N PRO A 288 5.82 -13.83 32.75
CA PRO A 288 6.46 -14.79 33.62
C PRO A 288 5.39 -15.76 34.17
N ARG A 289 5.55 -17.05 33.92
CA ARG A 289 4.71 -18.07 34.59
C ARG A 289 4.90 -17.94 36.09
N ASN A 290 3.91 -17.44 36.79
CA ASN A 290 3.93 -17.42 38.23
C ASN A 290 4.09 -18.86 38.73
N SER A 291 5.17 -19.14 39.45
CA SER A 291 5.56 -20.46 39.99
C SER A 291 4.58 -21.05 41.03
N ARG A 292 3.31 -20.62 41.02
CA ARG A 292 2.30 -21.01 42.02
C ARG A 292 1.20 -21.95 41.54
N GLU A 293 1.26 -22.45 40.30
CA GLU A 293 0.28 -23.42 39.78
C GLU A 293 0.84 -24.85 39.63
N LEU A 294 1.94 -25.16 40.34
CA LEU A 294 2.45 -26.54 40.50
C LEU A 294 2.26 -26.97 41.96
N VAL A 295 1.03 -27.17 42.36
CA VAL A 295 0.71 -27.99 43.56
C VAL A 295 -0.50 -28.85 43.26
#